data_1f571925ccb842cb48a272116a642fa8
#
_entry.id   1f571925ccb842cb48a272116a642fa8
#
_cell.length_a   1.000
_cell.length_b   1.000
_cell.length_c   1.000
_cell.angle_alpha   90.00
_cell.angle_beta   90.00
_cell.angle_gamma   90.00
#
_symmetry.space_group_name_H-M   'P 1'
#
loop_
_entity.id
_entity.type
_entity.pdbx_description
1 polymer ?
#
loop_
_entity_poly.entity_id
_entity_poly.type
_entity_poly.pdbx_seq_one_letter_code
_entity_poly.pdbx_strand_id
1 'polypeptide(L)'
;MKLRLSFAVFALSIVSAVSAQDAAPAAAPEAAATEAAPAAAPVDPMAAVGAAFAELAQAKPGDAQAGAGKAAACAACHGLDGNSADPLYPKLAGQHEGYISRQLTLFKLGARPNPIMLGFAATLSPQDMRDIGAYFATQKPQAGVADETPIQDELSPYKGQRIVDVGQKLYRGGDAARSIPACTACHGPSGRGVPGPSYPSLGGQHAGYTANVL
;
A
#
# COMPACT_ATOMS: atom_id res chain seq x y z
N MET A 1 -33.44 -35.13 39.43
CA MET A 1 -32.77 -36.46 39.31
C MET A 1 -31.31 -36.15 38.89
N LYS A 2 -30.36 -36.36 39.83
CA LYS A 2 -28.92 -36.05 39.67
C LYS A 2 -28.22 -37.28 39.18
N LEU A 3 -27.59 -37.27 38.02
CA LEU A 3 -26.75 -38.36 37.57
C LEU A 3 -25.29 -37.87 37.53
N ARG A 4 -24.49 -38.31 38.49
CA ARG A 4 -23.04 -38.10 38.53
C ARG A 4 -22.38 -39.25 37.81
N LEU A 5 -21.59 -38.98 36.79
CA LEU A 5 -20.70 -39.93 36.13
C LEU A 5 -19.25 -39.58 36.50
N SER A 6 -18.66 -40.47 37.34
CA SER A 6 -17.24 -40.43 37.70
C SER A 6 -16.47 -41.18 36.59
N PHE A 7 -15.44 -40.57 36.02
CA PHE A 7 -14.44 -41.28 35.21
C PHE A 7 -13.13 -41.35 35.97
N ALA A 8 -12.71 -42.58 36.18
CA ALA A 8 -11.44 -42.93 36.82
C ALA A 8 -10.27 -42.72 35.83
N VAL A 9 -9.22 -42.07 36.33
CA VAL A 9 -7.95 -41.91 35.64
C VAL A 9 -7.10 -43.14 35.84
N PHE A 10 -6.74 -43.83 34.77
CA PHE A 10 -5.73 -44.92 34.77
C PHE A 10 -4.43 -44.32 34.21
N ALA A 11 -3.45 -44.14 35.10
CA ALA A 11 -2.09 -43.78 34.73
C ALA A 11 -1.31 -45.07 34.43
N LEU A 12 -0.84 -45.21 33.20
CA LEU A 12 0.07 -46.29 32.80
C LEU A 12 1.44 -45.68 32.51
N SER A 13 2.36 -45.88 33.46
CA SER A 13 3.76 -45.46 33.32
C SER A 13 4.53 -46.54 32.56
N ILE A 14 5.00 -46.24 31.36
CA ILE A 14 5.95 -47.06 30.61
C ILE A 14 7.33 -46.42 30.75
N VAL A 15 8.21 -47.06 31.51
CA VAL A 15 9.63 -46.76 31.59
C VAL A 15 10.32 -47.48 30.43
N SER A 16 10.81 -46.75 29.44
CA SER A 16 11.66 -47.27 28.37
C SER A 16 13.11 -46.94 28.70
N ALA A 17 13.92 -47.96 28.94
CA ALA A 17 15.37 -47.84 29.05
C ALA A 17 15.98 -47.53 27.66
N VAL A 18 16.68 -46.44 27.54
CA VAL A 18 17.48 -46.09 26.36
C VAL A 18 18.89 -46.59 26.55
N SER A 19 19.27 -47.58 25.75
CA SER A 19 20.65 -48.06 25.65
C SER A 19 21.47 -47.04 24.86
N ALA A 20 22.55 -46.55 25.47
CA ALA A 20 23.56 -45.77 24.77
C ALA A 20 24.33 -46.70 23.79
N GLN A 21 24.26 -46.39 22.51
CA GLN A 21 25.16 -46.93 21.50
C GLN A 21 26.16 -45.85 21.10
N ASP A 22 27.44 -46.15 21.34
CA ASP A 22 28.56 -45.38 20.87
C ASP A 22 28.55 -45.32 19.33
N ALA A 23 28.25 -44.17 18.76
CA ALA A 23 28.44 -43.90 17.32
C ALA A 23 29.71 -43.08 17.12
N ALA A 24 30.65 -43.67 16.40
CA ALA A 24 31.86 -42.99 15.94
C ALA A 24 31.52 -41.74 15.10
N PRO A 25 32.36 -40.67 15.13
CA PRO A 25 32.11 -39.48 14.37
C PRO A 25 32.24 -39.72 12.87
N ALA A 26 31.13 -39.57 12.14
CA ALA A 26 31.14 -39.55 10.69
C ALA A 26 31.82 -38.26 10.20
N ALA A 27 32.79 -38.39 9.29
CA ALA A 27 33.47 -37.29 8.65
C ALA A 27 32.46 -36.38 7.94
N ALA A 28 32.51 -35.08 8.21
CA ALA A 28 31.74 -34.06 7.52
C ALA A 28 32.12 -34.01 6.03
N PRO A 29 31.15 -33.91 5.09
CA PRO A 29 31.47 -33.68 3.70
C PRO A 29 32.04 -32.25 3.55
N GLU A 30 33.21 -32.19 2.88
CA GLU A 30 33.86 -30.96 2.51
C GLU A 30 32.93 -30.10 1.67
N ALA A 31 32.58 -28.93 2.18
CA ALA A 31 31.71 -27.99 1.51
C ALA A 31 32.41 -27.50 0.23
N ALA A 32 31.89 -27.91 -0.93
CA ALA A 32 32.29 -27.34 -2.21
C ALA A 32 32.06 -25.82 -2.18
N ALA A 33 33.12 -25.06 -2.32
CA ALA A 33 33.04 -23.62 -2.44
C ALA A 33 32.19 -23.26 -3.68
N THR A 34 30.93 -22.85 -3.45
CA THR A 34 30.09 -22.30 -4.51
C THR A 34 30.72 -20.95 -4.88
N GLU A 35 31.27 -20.89 -6.07
CA GLU A 35 31.81 -19.66 -6.68
C GLU A 35 30.69 -18.60 -6.64
N ALA A 36 30.88 -17.53 -5.87
CA ALA A 36 29.91 -16.44 -5.75
C ALA A 36 29.78 -15.79 -7.14
N ALA A 37 28.56 -15.80 -7.67
CA ALA A 37 28.23 -15.07 -8.89
C ALA A 37 28.69 -13.60 -8.74
N PRO A 38 29.25 -12.99 -9.82
CA PRO A 38 29.75 -11.62 -9.75
C PRO A 38 28.62 -10.69 -9.28
N ALA A 39 28.89 -9.93 -8.23
CA ALA A 39 27.97 -8.92 -7.72
C ALA A 39 27.62 -7.95 -8.87
N ALA A 40 26.33 -7.85 -9.18
CA ALA A 40 25.86 -6.91 -10.19
C ALA A 40 26.33 -5.50 -9.82
N ALA A 41 26.84 -4.77 -10.81
CA ALA A 41 27.27 -3.39 -10.60
C ALA A 41 26.14 -2.57 -9.98
N PRO A 42 26.44 -1.62 -9.07
CA PRO A 42 25.42 -0.78 -8.46
C PRO A 42 24.68 0.01 -9.54
N VAL A 43 23.41 -0.33 -9.77
CA VAL A 43 22.54 0.41 -10.68
C VAL A 43 22.11 1.71 -9.99
N ASP A 44 22.20 2.82 -10.70
CA ASP A 44 21.65 4.10 -10.25
C ASP A 44 20.13 3.92 -10.01
N PRO A 45 19.63 4.14 -8.78
CA PRO A 45 18.23 3.97 -8.47
C PRO A 45 17.30 4.83 -9.35
N MET A 46 17.75 6.02 -9.75
CA MET A 46 16.97 6.90 -10.61
C MET A 46 16.90 6.38 -12.05
N ALA A 47 17.99 5.79 -12.56
CA ALA A 47 18.00 5.14 -13.86
C ALA A 47 17.06 3.93 -13.89
N ALA A 48 17.03 3.13 -12.82
CA ALA A 48 16.11 2.00 -12.68
C ALA A 48 14.64 2.44 -12.69
N VAL A 49 14.31 3.52 -11.97
CA VAL A 49 12.95 4.12 -11.98
C VAL A 49 12.60 4.62 -13.38
N GLY A 50 13.50 5.30 -14.07
CA GLY A 50 13.29 5.78 -15.43
C GLY A 50 13.01 4.63 -16.42
N ALA A 51 13.80 3.56 -16.36
CA ALA A 51 13.61 2.36 -17.19
C ALA A 51 12.24 1.71 -16.95
N ALA A 52 11.85 1.52 -15.68
CA ALA A 52 10.56 0.92 -15.35
C ALA A 52 9.37 1.77 -15.79
N PHE A 53 9.47 3.10 -15.75
CA PHE A 53 8.43 3.96 -16.32
C PHE A 53 8.39 3.91 -17.85
N ALA A 54 9.53 3.72 -18.53
CA ALA A 54 9.56 3.50 -19.96
C ALA A 54 8.86 2.18 -20.33
N GLU A 55 9.08 1.11 -19.57
CA GLU A 55 8.35 -0.16 -19.74
C GLU A 55 6.85 0.01 -19.48
N LEU A 56 6.46 0.69 -18.41
CA LEU A 56 5.07 0.98 -18.11
C LEU A 56 4.39 1.77 -19.26
N ALA A 57 5.11 2.70 -19.88
CA ALA A 57 4.60 3.49 -21.00
C ALA A 57 4.40 2.67 -22.29
N GLN A 58 5.12 1.56 -22.45
CA GLN A 58 4.95 0.64 -23.57
C GLN A 58 3.80 -0.36 -23.38
N ALA A 59 3.30 -0.53 -22.15
CA ALA A 59 2.14 -1.37 -21.88
C ALA A 59 0.89 -0.78 -22.55
N LYS A 60 -0.05 -1.65 -22.94
CA LYS A 60 -1.34 -1.21 -23.51
C LYS A 60 -2.13 -0.43 -22.47
N PRO A 61 -3.09 0.42 -22.88
CA PRO A 61 -4.08 0.98 -21.96
C PRO A 61 -4.70 -0.11 -21.09
N GLY A 62 -4.92 0.18 -19.80
CA GLY A 62 -5.43 -0.82 -18.87
C GLY A 62 -6.83 -1.30 -19.22
N ASP A 63 -7.07 -2.59 -19.05
CA ASP A 63 -8.37 -3.23 -19.19
C ASP A 63 -9.00 -3.40 -17.80
N ALA A 64 -10.09 -2.69 -17.54
CA ALA A 64 -10.79 -2.75 -16.26
C ALA A 64 -11.38 -4.14 -15.96
N GLN A 65 -11.80 -4.90 -16.97
CA GLN A 65 -12.34 -6.25 -16.79
C GLN A 65 -11.23 -7.23 -16.40
N ALA A 66 -10.08 -7.17 -17.07
CA ALA A 66 -8.89 -7.95 -16.69
C ALA A 66 -8.37 -7.53 -15.30
N GLY A 67 -8.43 -6.23 -14.98
CA GLY A 67 -8.05 -5.65 -13.70
C GLY A 67 -8.90 -6.13 -12.53
N ALA A 68 -10.19 -6.38 -12.73
CA ALA A 68 -11.11 -6.83 -11.68
C ALA A 68 -10.63 -8.13 -11.00
N GLY A 69 -10.20 -9.11 -11.79
CA GLY A 69 -9.66 -10.37 -11.25
C GLY A 69 -8.34 -10.18 -10.52
N LYS A 70 -7.47 -9.32 -11.05
CA LYS A 70 -6.14 -9.03 -10.47
C LYS A 70 -6.25 -8.21 -9.18
N ALA A 71 -7.22 -7.30 -9.10
CA ALA A 71 -7.48 -6.44 -7.94
C ALA A 71 -8.05 -7.21 -6.73
N ALA A 72 -8.48 -8.47 -6.89
CA ALA A 72 -8.98 -9.28 -5.79
C ALA A 72 -7.98 -9.40 -4.62
N ALA A 73 -6.69 -9.47 -4.91
CA ALA A 73 -5.64 -9.50 -3.89
C ALA A 73 -5.53 -8.19 -3.09
N CYS A 74 -6.00 -7.08 -3.64
CA CYS A 74 -5.95 -5.77 -3.01
C CYS A 74 -7.12 -5.54 -2.03
N ALA A 75 -8.19 -6.32 -2.20
CA ALA A 75 -9.48 -6.12 -1.55
C ALA A 75 -9.43 -6.22 -0.02
N ALA A 76 -8.54 -7.07 0.53
CA ALA A 76 -8.43 -7.28 1.97
C ALA A 76 -8.11 -6.00 2.75
N CYS A 77 -7.35 -5.09 2.15
CA CYS A 77 -6.94 -3.83 2.76
C CYS A 77 -7.67 -2.63 2.16
N HIS A 78 -7.83 -2.61 0.83
CA HIS A 78 -8.38 -1.46 0.13
C HIS A 78 -9.89 -1.53 -0.14
N GLY A 79 -10.56 -2.64 0.24
CA GLY A 79 -11.96 -2.90 -0.09
C GLY A 79 -12.14 -3.44 -1.52
N LEU A 80 -13.21 -4.21 -1.75
CA LEU A 80 -13.50 -4.83 -3.06
C LEU A 80 -13.62 -3.79 -4.18
N ASP A 81 -14.23 -2.66 -3.86
CA ASP A 81 -14.46 -1.54 -4.78
C ASP A 81 -13.40 -0.42 -4.62
N GLY A 82 -12.37 -0.65 -3.81
CA GLY A 82 -11.34 0.35 -3.52
C GLY A 82 -11.76 1.42 -2.51
N ASN A 83 -12.89 1.27 -1.82
CA ASN A 83 -13.29 2.16 -0.73
C ASN A 83 -12.93 1.53 0.62
N SER A 84 -11.65 1.59 1.00
CA SER A 84 -11.20 1.11 2.31
C SER A 84 -11.98 1.78 3.45
N ALA A 85 -12.36 1.00 4.46
CA ALA A 85 -12.96 1.52 5.67
C ALA A 85 -11.91 1.98 6.69
N ASP A 86 -10.73 1.37 6.67
CA ASP A 86 -9.62 1.67 7.57
C ASP A 86 -8.75 2.80 6.98
N PRO A 87 -8.52 3.91 7.70
CA PRO A 87 -7.70 5.04 7.25
C PRO A 87 -6.21 4.71 7.09
N LEU A 88 -5.74 3.58 7.59
CA LEU A 88 -4.37 3.10 7.32
C LEU A 88 -4.16 2.71 5.86
N TYR A 89 -5.22 2.32 5.17
CA TYR A 89 -5.18 1.91 3.76
C TYR A 89 -5.84 2.97 2.88
N PRO A 90 -5.16 3.53 1.88
CA PRO A 90 -5.77 4.55 1.01
C PRO A 90 -6.94 3.99 0.22
N LYS A 91 -7.93 4.83 -0.03
CA LYS A 91 -8.97 4.54 -1.00
C LYS A 91 -8.40 4.58 -2.41
N LEU A 92 -8.76 3.59 -3.22
CA LEU A 92 -8.34 3.45 -4.61
C LEU A 92 -9.49 3.75 -5.60
N ALA A 93 -10.74 3.72 -5.12
CA ALA A 93 -11.91 3.98 -5.94
C ALA A 93 -11.85 5.35 -6.62
N GLY A 94 -12.06 5.39 -7.93
CA GLY A 94 -12.03 6.61 -8.75
C GLY A 94 -10.65 7.24 -8.90
N GLN A 95 -9.59 6.56 -8.50
CA GLN A 95 -8.23 7.02 -8.71
C GLN A 95 -7.79 6.76 -10.16
N HIS A 96 -6.98 7.64 -10.71
CA HIS A 96 -6.54 7.55 -12.10
C HIS A 96 -5.65 6.32 -12.34
N GLU A 97 -5.90 5.61 -13.45
CA GLU A 97 -5.12 4.43 -13.90
C GLU A 97 -3.62 4.72 -13.87
N GLY A 98 -3.20 5.82 -14.49
CA GLY A 98 -1.79 6.20 -14.57
C GLY A 98 -1.16 6.48 -13.20
N TYR A 99 -1.92 7.00 -12.24
CA TYR A 99 -1.43 7.21 -10.89
C TYR A 99 -1.25 5.88 -10.14
N ILE A 100 -2.24 4.99 -10.19
CA ILE A 100 -2.15 3.67 -9.53
C ILE A 100 -0.99 2.88 -10.10
N SER A 101 -0.90 2.76 -11.44
CA SER A 101 0.18 2.00 -12.09
C SER A 101 1.56 2.57 -11.77
N ARG A 102 1.69 3.90 -11.73
CA ARG A 102 2.93 4.56 -11.28
C ARG A 102 3.28 4.22 -9.84
N GLN A 103 2.32 4.27 -8.92
CA GLN A 103 2.57 3.95 -7.51
C GLN A 103 2.97 2.49 -7.31
N LEU A 104 2.32 1.55 -8.00
CA LEU A 104 2.69 0.13 -7.98
C LEU A 104 4.12 -0.08 -8.49
N THR A 105 4.52 0.62 -9.56
CA THR A 105 5.90 0.60 -10.07
C THR A 105 6.89 1.10 -9.02
N LEU A 106 6.60 2.21 -8.34
CA LEU A 106 7.47 2.76 -7.31
C LEU A 106 7.59 1.83 -6.09
N PHE A 107 6.50 1.18 -5.68
CA PHE A 107 6.54 0.16 -4.63
C PHE A 107 7.37 -1.06 -5.03
N LYS A 108 7.19 -1.57 -6.26
CA LYS A 108 7.96 -2.70 -6.80
C LYS A 108 9.46 -2.45 -6.78
N LEU A 109 9.88 -1.22 -7.06
CA LEU A 109 11.29 -0.82 -7.08
C LEU A 109 11.83 -0.42 -5.69
N GLY A 110 10.98 -0.36 -4.66
CA GLY A 110 11.36 0.18 -3.35
C GLY A 110 11.61 1.69 -3.34
N ALA A 111 11.42 2.39 -4.46
CA ALA A 111 11.56 3.85 -4.56
C ALA A 111 10.49 4.59 -3.76
N ARG A 112 9.34 3.95 -3.52
CA ARG A 112 8.37 4.32 -2.50
C ARG A 112 8.38 3.26 -1.39
N PRO A 113 9.03 3.53 -0.25
CA PRO A 113 9.20 2.53 0.80
C PRO A 113 7.86 2.12 1.43
N ASN A 114 7.50 0.86 1.30
CA ASN A 114 6.39 0.22 2.03
C ASN A 114 6.53 -1.30 1.88
N PRO A 115 6.95 -2.03 2.94
CA PRO A 115 7.20 -3.48 2.85
C PRO A 115 5.98 -4.30 2.43
N ILE A 116 4.78 -3.90 2.86
CA ILE A 116 3.53 -4.59 2.51
C ILE A 116 3.27 -4.43 1.01
N MET A 117 3.25 -3.18 0.52
CA MET A 117 2.97 -2.90 -0.88
C MET A 117 4.07 -3.40 -1.82
N LEU A 118 5.33 -3.43 -1.39
CA LEU A 118 6.41 -4.06 -2.15
C LEU A 118 6.10 -5.55 -2.40
N GLY A 119 5.67 -6.29 -1.37
CA GLY A 119 5.30 -7.70 -1.51
C GLY A 119 4.20 -7.92 -2.56
N PHE A 120 3.16 -7.09 -2.56
CA PHE A 120 2.09 -7.18 -3.56
C PHE A 120 2.53 -6.73 -4.96
N ALA A 121 3.34 -5.69 -5.06
CA ALA A 121 3.76 -5.14 -6.35
C ALA A 121 4.87 -5.95 -7.03
N ALA A 122 5.66 -6.72 -6.29
CA ALA A 122 6.85 -7.43 -6.77
C ALA A 122 6.56 -8.36 -7.97
N THR A 123 5.40 -9.02 -7.95
CA THR A 123 5.01 -10.02 -8.97
C THR A 123 4.23 -9.42 -10.15
N LEU A 124 3.80 -8.15 -10.05
CA LEU A 124 2.99 -7.52 -11.09
C LEU A 124 3.85 -7.15 -12.31
N SER A 125 3.34 -7.46 -13.50
CA SER A 125 3.87 -6.91 -14.75
C SER A 125 3.38 -5.46 -14.96
N PRO A 126 4.02 -4.67 -15.85
CA PRO A 126 3.52 -3.34 -16.21
C PRO A 126 2.05 -3.35 -16.69
N GLN A 127 1.65 -4.39 -17.45
CA GLN A 127 0.27 -4.52 -17.90
C GLN A 127 -0.69 -4.81 -16.74
N ASP A 128 -0.30 -5.65 -15.77
CA ASP A 128 -1.13 -5.91 -14.58
C ASP A 128 -1.37 -4.63 -13.77
N MET A 129 -0.33 -3.80 -13.62
CA MET A 129 -0.44 -2.53 -12.91
C MET A 129 -1.42 -1.58 -13.61
N ARG A 130 -1.42 -1.55 -14.95
CA ARG A 130 -2.37 -0.74 -15.73
C ARG A 130 -3.78 -1.28 -15.64
N ASP A 131 -3.98 -2.59 -15.75
CA ASP A 131 -5.30 -3.23 -15.65
C ASP A 131 -5.92 -2.99 -14.26
N ILE A 132 -5.15 -3.19 -13.19
CA ILE A 132 -5.57 -2.89 -11.82
C ILE A 132 -5.93 -1.41 -11.67
N GLY A 133 -5.11 -0.52 -12.22
CA GLY A 133 -5.38 0.92 -12.23
C GLY A 133 -6.67 1.26 -12.96
N ALA A 134 -6.91 0.67 -14.13
CA ALA A 134 -8.12 0.84 -14.92
C ALA A 134 -9.37 0.34 -14.17
N TYR A 135 -9.27 -0.79 -13.48
CA TYR A 135 -10.37 -1.30 -12.64
C TYR A 135 -10.76 -0.28 -11.57
N PHE A 136 -9.82 0.18 -10.74
CA PHE A 136 -10.13 1.13 -9.68
C PHE A 136 -10.58 2.50 -10.22
N ALA A 137 -10.12 2.91 -11.39
CA ALA A 137 -10.58 4.14 -12.04
C ALA A 137 -12.07 4.08 -12.39
N THR A 138 -12.65 2.91 -12.63
CA THR A 138 -14.09 2.74 -12.87
C THR A 138 -14.93 2.71 -11.59
N GLN A 139 -14.31 2.53 -10.44
CA GLN A 139 -15.02 2.43 -9.17
C GLN A 139 -15.48 3.81 -8.69
N LYS A 140 -16.65 3.84 -8.04
CA LYS A 140 -17.21 5.09 -7.53
C LYS A 140 -16.61 5.42 -6.15
N PRO A 141 -15.89 6.54 -6.00
CA PRO A 141 -15.36 6.92 -4.71
C PRO A 141 -16.48 7.32 -3.75
N GLN A 142 -16.39 6.86 -2.51
CA GLN A 142 -17.25 7.31 -1.42
C GLN A 142 -16.76 8.66 -0.90
N ALA A 143 -17.68 9.58 -0.62
CA ALA A 143 -17.36 10.85 -0.02
C ALA A 143 -16.75 10.67 1.37
N GLY A 144 -15.78 11.50 1.70
CA GLY A 144 -15.30 11.64 3.07
C GLY A 144 -16.28 12.46 3.91
N VAL A 145 -16.15 12.34 5.23
CA VAL A 145 -16.87 13.20 6.19
C VAL A 145 -15.97 14.40 6.49
N ALA A 146 -16.52 15.60 6.41
CA ALA A 146 -15.82 16.82 6.78
C ALA A 146 -15.51 16.83 8.28
N ASP A 147 -14.29 17.18 8.65
CA ASP A 147 -13.90 17.35 10.04
C ASP A 147 -14.22 18.78 10.48
N GLU A 148 -15.26 18.94 11.28
CA GLU A 148 -15.71 20.23 11.80
C GLU A 148 -15.10 20.58 13.17
N THR A 149 -14.19 19.74 13.69
CA THR A 149 -13.55 20.02 14.99
C THR A 149 -12.71 21.30 14.91
N PRO A 150 -12.70 22.11 15.98
CA PRO A 150 -11.81 23.26 16.07
C PRO A 150 -10.36 22.82 16.22
N ILE A 151 -9.44 23.52 15.58
CA ILE A 151 -8.00 23.32 15.72
C ILE A 151 -7.59 23.70 17.14
N GLN A 152 -7.02 22.75 17.90
CA GLN A 152 -6.63 22.90 19.30
C GLN A 152 -5.16 23.27 19.49
N ASP A 153 -4.32 23.13 18.45
CA ASP A 153 -2.90 23.42 18.53
C ASP A 153 -2.68 24.90 18.84
N GLU A 154 -2.05 25.16 20.01
CA GLU A 154 -1.74 26.50 20.52
C GLU A 154 -0.80 27.30 19.61
N LEU A 155 0.05 26.61 18.85
CA LEU A 155 1.03 27.23 17.95
C LEU A 155 0.45 27.44 16.55
N SER A 156 -0.75 26.91 16.28
CA SER A 156 -1.37 27.05 14.98
C SER A 156 -1.91 28.47 14.77
N PRO A 157 -1.59 29.12 13.62
CA PRO A 157 -2.21 30.39 13.25
C PRO A 157 -3.71 30.29 13.01
N TYR A 158 -4.25 29.09 13.00
CA TYR A 158 -5.67 28.79 12.78
C TYR A 158 -6.37 28.25 14.02
N LYS A 159 -5.75 28.38 15.22
CA LYS A 159 -6.35 27.93 16.48
C LYS A 159 -7.81 28.38 16.59
N GLY A 160 -8.69 27.49 16.99
CA GLY A 160 -10.12 27.74 17.18
C GLY A 160 -10.96 27.75 15.89
N GLN A 161 -10.35 27.77 14.70
CA GLN A 161 -11.07 27.63 13.44
C GLN A 161 -11.35 26.15 13.16
N ARG A 162 -12.47 25.83 12.47
CA ARG A 162 -12.77 24.44 12.10
C ARG A 162 -11.76 23.92 11.06
N ILE A 163 -11.34 22.67 11.21
CA ILE A 163 -10.39 22.01 10.30
C ILE A 163 -10.88 22.10 8.85
N VAL A 164 -12.18 21.84 8.62
CA VAL A 164 -12.76 21.90 7.28
C VAL A 164 -12.68 23.29 6.62
N ASP A 165 -12.89 24.36 7.39
CA ASP A 165 -12.86 25.73 6.85
C ASP A 165 -11.43 26.12 6.47
N VAL A 166 -10.48 25.80 7.33
CA VAL A 166 -9.05 26.05 7.06
C VAL A 166 -8.58 25.20 5.87
N GLY A 167 -8.93 23.92 5.84
CA GLY A 167 -8.60 23.02 4.74
C GLY A 167 -9.15 23.54 3.40
N GLN A 168 -10.42 23.99 3.39
CA GLN A 168 -11.04 24.54 2.19
C GLN A 168 -10.35 25.84 1.72
N LYS A 169 -9.97 26.72 2.67
CA LYS A 169 -9.24 27.95 2.36
C LYS A 169 -7.86 27.63 1.75
N LEU A 170 -7.10 26.74 2.37
CA LEU A 170 -5.78 26.33 1.89
C LEU A 170 -5.89 25.62 0.54
N TYR A 171 -6.85 24.73 0.38
CA TYR A 171 -7.06 24.00 -0.87
C TYR A 171 -7.28 24.96 -2.04
N ARG A 172 -8.13 25.98 -1.85
CA ARG A 172 -8.53 26.92 -2.92
C ARG A 172 -7.54 28.07 -3.14
N GLY A 173 -6.98 28.61 -2.08
CA GLY A 173 -6.17 29.82 -2.13
C GLY A 173 -4.70 29.63 -1.76
N GLY A 174 -4.35 28.49 -1.15
CA GLY A 174 -3.02 28.34 -0.57
C GLY A 174 -2.77 29.26 0.62
N ASP A 175 -1.50 29.44 0.96
CA ASP A 175 -1.03 30.41 1.93
C ASP A 175 0.34 30.97 1.47
N ALA A 176 0.33 32.13 0.86
CA ALA A 176 1.55 32.74 0.31
C ALA A 176 2.58 33.07 1.40
N ALA A 177 2.14 33.44 2.62
CA ALA A 177 3.04 33.76 3.72
C ALA A 177 3.86 32.53 4.18
N ARG A 178 3.33 31.32 3.98
CA ARG A 178 3.98 30.05 4.33
C ARG A 178 4.45 29.26 3.11
N SER A 179 4.43 29.88 1.91
CA SER A 179 4.82 29.24 0.66
C SER A 179 3.99 27.97 0.33
N ILE A 180 2.72 27.94 0.73
CA ILE A 180 1.80 26.83 0.44
C ILE A 180 1.02 27.19 -0.83
N PRO A 181 1.23 26.46 -1.95
CA PRO A 181 0.46 26.70 -3.18
C PRO A 181 -1.00 26.25 -3.01
N ALA A 182 -1.90 26.81 -3.81
CA ALA A 182 -3.29 26.34 -3.88
C ALA A 182 -3.36 24.95 -4.52
N CYS A 183 -3.84 23.95 -3.78
CA CYS A 183 -3.92 22.55 -4.25
C CYS A 183 -4.82 22.41 -5.48
N THR A 184 -5.85 23.27 -5.56
CA THR A 184 -6.78 23.32 -6.70
C THR A 184 -6.11 23.55 -8.05
N ALA A 185 -4.93 24.17 -8.08
CA ALA A 185 -4.19 24.44 -9.32
C ALA A 185 -3.79 23.14 -10.04
N CYS A 186 -3.45 22.09 -9.28
CA CYS A 186 -3.03 20.79 -9.81
C CYS A 186 -4.13 19.73 -9.68
N HIS A 187 -4.89 19.76 -8.58
CA HIS A 187 -5.89 18.72 -8.27
C HIS A 187 -7.32 19.09 -8.68
N GLY A 188 -7.51 20.26 -9.31
CA GLY A 188 -8.80 20.75 -9.79
C GLY A 188 -9.73 21.22 -8.67
N PRO A 189 -10.84 21.91 -9.00
CA PRO A 189 -11.71 22.55 -8.02
C PRO A 189 -12.45 21.58 -7.10
N SER A 190 -12.65 20.34 -7.53
CA SER A 190 -13.34 19.27 -6.78
C SER A 190 -12.40 18.22 -6.22
N GLY A 191 -11.08 18.39 -6.33
CA GLY A 191 -10.10 17.42 -5.89
C GLY A 191 -10.08 16.13 -6.69
N ARG A 192 -10.63 16.12 -7.90
CA ARG A 192 -10.64 14.91 -8.76
C ARG A 192 -9.32 14.68 -9.49
N GLY A 193 -8.40 15.62 -9.38
CA GLY A 193 -7.13 15.55 -10.08
C GLY A 193 -7.26 15.74 -11.59
N VAL A 194 -6.21 15.34 -12.29
CA VAL A 194 -6.15 15.31 -13.76
C VAL A 194 -5.79 13.90 -14.18
N PRO A 195 -6.48 13.30 -15.16
CA PRO A 195 -6.12 11.98 -15.67
C PRO A 195 -4.64 11.89 -16.02
N GLY A 196 -3.95 10.87 -15.50
CA GLY A 196 -2.51 10.69 -15.68
C GLY A 196 -1.80 10.32 -14.37
N PRO A 197 -0.47 10.25 -14.39
CA PRO A 197 0.31 9.76 -13.26
C PRO A 197 0.64 10.81 -12.20
N SER A 198 0.45 12.11 -12.47
CA SER A 198 1.04 13.19 -11.67
C SER A 198 0.11 13.81 -10.65
N TYR A 199 -1.15 14.05 -11.00
CA TYR A 199 -2.10 14.77 -10.16
C TYR A 199 -3.28 13.89 -9.76
N PRO A 200 -3.12 13.10 -8.67
CA PRO A 200 -4.15 12.15 -8.25
C PRO A 200 -5.45 12.80 -7.80
N SER A 201 -6.52 12.01 -7.80
CA SER A 201 -7.76 12.36 -7.12
C SER A 201 -7.52 12.36 -5.60
N LEU A 202 -7.93 13.44 -4.94
CA LEU A 202 -7.89 13.62 -3.48
C LEU A 202 -9.28 13.52 -2.86
N GLY A 203 -10.32 13.76 -3.68
CA GLY A 203 -11.71 13.76 -3.23
C GLY A 203 -12.14 12.40 -2.66
N GLY A 204 -12.60 12.39 -1.41
CA GLY A 204 -13.02 11.19 -0.71
C GLY A 204 -11.90 10.39 -0.05
N GLN A 205 -10.63 10.77 -0.23
CA GLN A 205 -9.49 10.10 0.42
C GLN A 205 -9.47 10.33 1.93
N HIS A 206 -8.91 9.39 2.67
CA HIS A 206 -8.69 9.54 4.11
C HIS A 206 -7.75 10.72 4.42
N ALA A 207 -8.16 11.59 5.34
CA ALA A 207 -7.39 12.76 5.72
C ALA A 207 -6.00 12.40 6.27
N GLY A 208 -5.93 11.37 7.14
CA GLY A 208 -4.66 10.88 7.71
C GLY A 208 -3.71 10.36 6.64
N TYR A 209 -4.22 9.61 5.65
CA TYR A 209 -3.39 9.20 4.51
C TYR A 209 -2.86 10.39 3.72
N THR A 210 -3.72 11.37 3.43
CA THR A 210 -3.31 12.58 2.68
C THR A 210 -2.23 13.35 3.45
N ALA A 211 -2.40 13.53 4.75
CA ALA A 211 -1.40 14.19 5.60
C ALA A 211 -0.05 13.47 5.62
N ASN A 212 -0.05 12.14 5.59
CA ASN A 212 1.17 11.34 5.61
C ASN A 212 1.95 11.34 4.29
N VAL A 213 1.33 11.73 3.17
CA VAL A 213 1.98 11.74 1.85
C VAL A 213 2.32 13.16 1.37
N LEU A 214 1.96 14.19 2.14
CA LEU A 214 2.35 15.59 1.93
C LEU A 214 3.70 15.87 2.60
#